data_c43ac0cdea0b8a9ee379b12d4c128b7c
#
_entry.id   c43ac0cdea0b8a9ee379b12d4c128b7c
#
_cell.length_a   1.000
_cell.length_b   1.000
_cell.length_c   1.000
_cell.angle_alpha   90.00
_cell.angle_beta   90.00
_cell.angle_gamma   90.00
#
_symmetry.space_group_name_H-M   'P 1'
#
loop_
_entity.id
_entity.type
_entity.pdbx_description
1 polymer ?
#
loop_
_entity_poly.entity_id
_entity_poly.type
_entity_poly.pdbx_seq_one_letter_code
_entity_poly.pdbx_strand_id
1 'polypeptide(L)'
;MPPASPVASDRAIAHQLVVFSLGEEEYALPITQVQEIVRYTEPRAVASETAWIRGVISLRGKIVPVFDLAARLGLTSEPSADAKIVIVETEGAMAGVIVDEVDEVRTVEAGQLEDVPGGGDFIDTIAKVEDRLIVLLNLESLFSGVELASLSNAA
;
A
#
# COMPACT_ATOMS: atom_id res chain seq x y z
N MET A 1 7.36 -35.18 -9.61
CA MET A 1 6.84 -34.63 -9.28
C MET A 1 6.12 -34.17 -9.27
N PRO A 2 5.63 -33.86 -9.41
CA PRO A 2 5.32 -32.96 -9.47
C PRO A 2 4.93 -32.51 -8.94
N PRO A 3 4.73 -32.59 -9.21
CA PRO A 3 4.79 -31.45 -8.94
C PRO A 3 4.15 -31.07 -7.88
N ALA A 4 4.80 -30.53 -7.19
CA ALA A 4 4.15 -29.72 -6.26
C ALA A 4 2.95 -29.07 -6.92
N SER A 5 1.83 -29.09 -6.30
CA SER A 5 0.69 -28.39 -6.83
C SER A 5 1.04 -26.90 -6.89
N PRO A 6 0.45 -26.13 -7.79
CA PRO A 6 0.71 -24.70 -7.86
C PRO A 6 0.51 -24.00 -6.52
N VAL A 7 -0.48 -24.43 -5.77
CA VAL A 7 -0.74 -23.83 -4.45
C VAL A 7 0.42 -24.05 -3.49
N ALA A 8 0.94 -25.27 -3.46
CA ALA A 8 2.08 -25.55 -2.60
C ALA A 8 3.32 -24.82 -3.08
N SER A 9 3.50 -24.68 -4.38
CA SER A 9 4.62 -23.93 -4.94
C SER A 9 4.51 -22.46 -4.56
N ASP A 10 3.31 -21.89 -4.64
CA ASP A 10 3.11 -20.49 -4.28
C ASP A 10 3.45 -20.22 -2.82
N ARG A 11 3.11 -21.15 -1.95
CA ARG A 11 3.44 -21.00 -0.52
C ARG A 11 4.92 -21.14 -0.26
N ALA A 12 5.61 -21.91 -1.06
CA ALA A 12 7.03 -22.10 -0.91
C ALA A 12 7.85 -21.00 -1.56
N ILE A 13 7.24 -20.26 -2.50
CA ILE A 13 7.92 -19.19 -3.21
C ILE A 13 8.08 -17.98 -2.31
N ALA A 14 9.23 -17.35 -2.39
CA ALA A 14 9.48 -16.12 -1.70
C ALA A 14 8.57 -15.01 -2.24
N HIS A 15 8.14 -14.14 -1.37
CA HIS A 15 7.30 -12.99 -1.72
C HIS A 15 8.15 -11.74 -1.75
N GLN A 16 8.00 -10.94 -2.80
CA GLN A 16 8.67 -9.65 -2.87
C GLN A 16 7.74 -8.57 -2.38
N LEU A 17 8.22 -7.79 -1.44
CA LEU A 17 7.44 -6.75 -0.79
C LEU A 17 8.13 -5.41 -0.95
N VAL A 18 7.35 -4.38 -1.21
CA VAL A 18 7.84 -3.01 -1.14
C VAL A 18 7.60 -2.54 0.30
N VAL A 19 8.68 -2.28 1.01
CA VAL A 19 8.63 -1.89 2.42
C VAL A 19 8.76 -0.38 2.52
N PHE A 20 7.86 0.23 3.28
CA PHE A 20 7.87 1.67 3.48
C PHE A 20 7.56 1.99 4.94
N SER A 21 7.88 3.20 5.34
CA SER A 21 7.64 3.62 6.71
C SER A 21 6.58 4.70 6.80
N LEU A 22 5.84 4.64 7.90
CA LEU A 22 4.89 5.67 8.31
C LEU A 22 5.14 5.86 9.81
N GLY A 23 5.66 7.05 10.16
CA GLY A 23 6.07 7.27 11.52
C GLY A 23 7.19 6.30 11.88
N GLU A 24 7.02 5.60 12.96
CA GLU A 24 8.03 4.63 13.42
C GLU A 24 7.71 3.20 13.01
N GLU A 25 6.63 3.00 12.27
CA GLU A 25 6.17 1.68 11.89
C GLU A 25 6.54 1.36 10.45
N GLU A 26 6.77 0.08 10.17
CA GLU A 26 7.04 -0.38 8.82
C GLU A 26 5.86 -1.16 8.28
N TYR A 27 5.52 -0.86 7.03
CA TYR A 27 4.43 -1.50 6.32
C TYR A 27 4.93 -1.99 4.99
N ALA A 28 4.19 -2.86 4.36
CA ALA A 28 4.58 -3.37 3.06
C ALA A 28 3.39 -3.70 2.20
N LEU A 29 3.64 -3.70 0.89
CA LEU A 29 2.67 -4.13 -0.10
C LEU A 29 3.37 -5.11 -1.03
N PRO A 30 2.63 -6.11 -1.55
CA PRO A 30 3.22 -6.98 -2.56
C PRO A 30 3.68 -6.15 -3.75
N ILE A 31 4.86 -6.45 -4.26
CA ILE A 31 5.42 -5.69 -5.38
C ILE A 31 4.52 -5.74 -6.61
N THR A 32 3.75 -6.81 -6.75
CA THR A 32 2.83 -6.97 -7.88
C THR A 32 1.70 -5.94 -7.89
N GLN A 33 1.43 -5.31 -6.74
CA GLN A 33 0.38 -4.31 -6.64
C GLN A 33 0.92 -2.88 -6.79
N VAL A 34 2.23 -2.71 -6.80
CA VAL A 34 2.85 -1.39 -6.91
C VAL A 34 3.19 -1.12 -8.36
N GLN A 35 2.62 -0.04 -8.91
CA GLN A 35 2.87 0.34 -10.29
C GLN A 35 4.14 1.19 -10.40
N GLU A 36 4.29 2.14 -9.50
CA GLU A 36 5.48 2.96 -9.46
C GLU A 36 5.51 3.76 -8.15
N ILE A 37 6.63 4.38 -7.89
CA ILE A 37 6.83 5.21 -6.71
C ILE A 37 7.32 6.56 -7.20
N VAL A 38 6.63 7.62 -6.80
CA VAL A 38 6.99 8.97 -7.23
C VAL A 38 7.23 9.84 -6.01
N ARG A 39 7.95 10.94 -6.21
CA ARG A 39 8.17 11.91 -5.15
C ARG A 39 6.85 12.53 -4.73
N TYR A 40 6.76 12.88 -3.46
CA TYR A 40 5.58 13.56 -2.99
C TYR A 40 5.40 14.90 -3.72
N THR A 41 4.19 15.09 -4.20
CA THR A 41 3.76 16.35 -4.78
C THR A 41 2.43 16.64 -4.11
N GLU A 42 2.20 17.86 -3.69
CA GLU A 42 0.96 18.16 -3.02
C GLU A 42 -0.22 17.93 -3.95
N PRO A 43 -1.15 17.04 -3.57
CA PRO A 43 -2.31 16.76 -4.40
C PRO A 43 -3.24 17.96 -4.49
N ARG A 44 -3.94 18.06 -5.60
CA ARG A 44 -4.96 19.08 -5.77
C ARG A 44 -6.21 18.61 -5.05
N ALA A 45 -6.69 19.41 -4.12
CA ALA A 45 -7.85 19.05 -3.31
C ALA A 45 -9.10 18.85 -4.16
N VAL A 46 -9.90 17.86 -3.80
CA VAL A 46 -11.18 17.58 -4.44
C VAL A 46 -12.23 17.40 -3.36
N ALA A 47 -13.47 17.70 -3.70
CA ALA A 47 -14.57 17.45 -2.80
C ALA A 47 -14.83 15.94 -2.75
N SER A 48 -14.82 15.38 -1.58
CA SER A 48 -15.05 13.95 -1.40
C SER A 48 -15.53 13.66 0.01
N GLU A 49 -16.36 12.64 0.12
CA GLU A 49 -16.82 12.18 1.43
C GLU A 49 -15.81 11.20 2.05
N THR A 50 -14.80 10.80 1.29
CA THR A 50 -13.76 9.92 1.80
C THR A 50 -12.81 10.72 2.68
N ALA A 51 -12.82 10.42 3.98
CA ALA A 51 -12.09 11.23 4.95
C ALA A 51 -10.57 11.25 4.75
N TRP A 52 -10.02 10.21 4.17
CA TRP A 52 -8.57 10.10 4.05
C TRP A 52 -8.02 10.44 2.66
N ILE A 53 -8.85 10.96 1.78
CA ILE A 53 -8.35 11.44 0.49
C ILE A 53 -7.67 12.81 0.67
N ARG A 54 -6.54 13.00 0.02
CA ARG A 54 -5.83 14.29 0.02
C ARG A 54 -6.13 15.08 -1.24
N GLY A 55 -6.48 14.42 -2.32
CA GLY A 55 -6.76 15.09 -3.58
C GLY A 55 -6.38 14.21 -4.74
N VAL A 56 -6.02 14.83 -5.85
CA VAL A 56 -5.63 14.11 -7.07
C VAL A 56 -4.33 14.69 -7.61
N ILE A 57 -3.59 13.86 -8.34
CA ILE A 57 -2.42 14.30 -9.08
C ILE A 57 -2.60 13.89 -10.54
N SER A 58 -1.87 14.54 -11.42
CA SER A 58 -1.82 14.16 -12.82
C SER A 58 -0.54 13.36 -13.04
N LEU A 59 -0.69 12.13 -13.49
CA LEU A 59 0.44 11.25 -13.73
C LEU A 59 0.35 10.72 -15.14
N ARG A 60 1.25 11.16 -15.98
CA ARG A 60 1.29 10.73 -17.39
C ARG A 60 -0.06 10.92 -18.10
N GLY A 61 -0.68 12.05 -17.83
CA GLY A 61 -1.95 12.39 -18.45
C GLY A 61 -3.17 11.73 -17.82
N LYS A 62 -2.97 10.99 -16.72
CA LYS A 62 -4.07 10.37 -16.00
C LYS A 62 -4.27 11.04 -14.66
N ILE A 63 -5.51 11.11 -14.24
CA ILE A 63 -5.85 11.64 -12.92
C ILE A 63 -5.82 10.48 -11.93
N VAL A 64 -5.01 10.62 -10.89
CA VAL A 64 -4.84 9.57 -9.88
C VAL A 64 -5.22 10.15 -8.53
N PRO A 65 -6.20 9.57 -7.85
CA PRO A 65 -6.53 10.01 -6.50
C PRO A 65 -5.42 9.63 -5.52
N VAL A 66 -5.13 10.53 -4.58
CA VAL A 66 -4.04 10.34 -3.62
C VAL A 66 -4.62 10.34 -2.22
N PHE A 67 -4.25 9.35 -1.45
CA PHE A 67 -4.79 9.11 -0.13
C PHE A 67 -3.72 9.21 0.95
N ASP A 68 -4.13 9.71 2.09
CA ASP A 68 -3.27 9.82 3.26
C ASP A 68 -3.34 8.49 4.02
N LEU A 69 -2.38 7.62 3.76
CA LEU A 69 -2.37 6.31 4.40
C LEU A 69 -2.25 6.41 5.91
N ALA A 70 -1.46 7.36 6.40
CA ALA A 70 -1.33 7.55 7.84
C ALA A 70 -2.68 7.82 8.48
N ALA A 71 -3.48 8.69 7.84
CA ALA A 71 -4.81 8.99 8.36
C ALA A 71 -5.69 7.74 8.39
N ARG A 72 -5.61 6.90 7.36
CA ARG A 72 -6.40 5.67 7.29
C ARG A 72 -6.02 4.70 8.42
N LEU A 73 -4.76 4.70 8.80
CA LEU A 73 -4.25 3.81 9.84
C LEU A 73 -4.36 4.43 11.25
N GLY A 74 -4.91 5.63 11.34
CA GLY A 74 -5.07 6.29 12.64
C GLY A 74 -3.81 6.95 13.15
N LEU A 75 -2.84 7.18 12.27
CA LEU A 75 -1.59 7.82 12.62
C LEU A 75 -1.64 9.30 12.25
N THR A 76 -0.84 10.12 12.92
CA THR A 76 -0.73 11.54 12.61
C THR A 76 0.65 11.76 12.02
N SER A 77 0.68 12.25 10.79
CA SER A 77 1.94 12.48 10.10
C SER A 77 1.73 13.52 9.02
N GLU A 78 2.71 14.40 8.88
CA GLU A 78 2.71 15.37 7.80
C GLU A 78 3.78 14.95 6.79
N PRO A 79 3.51 15.07 5.48
CA PRO A 79 4.51 14.69 4.49
C PRO A 79 5.78 15.52 4.65
N SER A 80 6.90 14.85 4.62
CA SER A 80 8.21 15.50 4.68
C SER A 80 8.79 15.63 3.27
N ALA A 81 9.96 16.22 3.19
CA ALA A 81 10.66 16.35 1.90
C ALA A 81 10.98 14.97 1.30
N ASP A 82 11.12 13.95 2.15
CA ASP A 82 11.46 12.61 1.70
C ASP A 82 10.23 11.74 1.42
N ALA A 83 9.04 12.29 1.61
CA ALA A 83 7.81 11.54 1.40
C ALA A 83 7.69 11.10 -0.06
N LYS A 84 6.98 10.00 -0.24
CA LYS A 84 6.74 9.42 -1.56
C LYS A 84 5.26 9.14 -1.71
N ILE A 85 4.84 9.00 -2.95
CA ILE A 85 3.52 8.51 -3.26
C ILE A 85 3.72 7.17 -3.96
N VAL A 86 3.19 6.13 -3.34
CA VAL A 86 3.24 4.79 -3.92
C VAL A 86 1.99 4.61 -4.76
N ILE A 87 2.17 4.42 -6.06
CA ILE A 87 1.05 4.26 -6.99
C ILE A 87 0.71 2.78 -7.03
N VAL A 88 -0.52 2.48 -6.68
CA VAL A 88 -1.00 1.09 -6.62
C VAL A 88 -2.18 0.90 -7.56
N GLU A 89 -2.44 -0.35 -7.90
CA GLU A 89 -3.59 -0.69 -8.71
C GLU A 89 -4.44 -1.71 -7.95
N THR A 90 -5.72 -1.43 -7.87
CA THR A 90 -6.67 -2.35 -7.27
C THR A 90 -7.99 -2.25 -8.02
N GLU A 91 -8.58 -3.39 -8.33
CA GLU A 91 -9.85 -3.47 -9.06
C GLU A 91 -9.84 -2.68 -10.38
N GLY A 92 -8.71 -2.67 -11.06
CA GLY A 92 -8.60 -1.98 -12.34
C GLY A 92 -8.43 -0.48 -12.26
N ALA A 93 -8.33 0.08 -11.07
CA ALA A 93 -8.16 1.51 -10.88
C ALA A 93 -6.85 1.80 -10.17
N MET A 94 -6.26 2.96 -10.44
CA MET A 94 -5.03 3.38 -9.79
C MET A 94 -5.31 4.35 -8.66
N ALA A 95 -4.48 4.27 -7.63
CA ALA A 95 -4.54 5.18 -6.51
C ALA A 95 -3.12 5.42 -6.01
N GLY A 96 -2.89 6.57 -5.40
CA GLY A 96 -1.62 6.83 -4.75
C GLY A 96 -1.82 6.85 -3.25
N VAL A 97 -0.86 6.31 -2.52
CA VAL A 97 -0.86 6.41 -1.06
C VAL A 97 0.41 7.11 -0.62
N ILE A 98 0.27 8.04 0.29
CA ILE A 98 1.40 8.83 0.79
C ILE A 98 2.09 8.07 1.88
N VAL A 99 3.40 7.92 1.76
CA VAL A 99 4.22 7.27 2.78
C VAL A 99 5.38 8.20 3.15
N ASP A 100 5.92 8.02 4.33
CA ASP A 100 7.01 8.87 4.78
C ASP A 100 8.29 8.59 4.01
N GLU A 101 8.56 7.32 3.76
CA GLU A 101 9.80 6.92 3.10
C GLU A 101 9.63 5.51 2.55
N VAL A 102 10.21 5.25 1.39
CA VAL A 102 10.27 3.88 0.87
C VAL A 102 11.63 3.33 1.24
N ASP A 103 11.62 2.29 2.05
CA ASP A 103 12.86 1.74 2.59
C ASP A 103 13.57 0.77 1.66
N GLU A 104 12.86 -0.20 1.13
CA GLU A 104 13.48 -1.25 0.34
C GLU A 104 12.46 -2.13 -0.35
N VAL A 105 12.92 -2.92 -1.30
CA VAL A 105 12.17 -4.07 -1.79
C VAL A 105 12.79 -5.27 -1.11
N ARG A 106 11.98 -6.05 -0.44
CA ARG A 106 12.49 -7.16 0.34
C ARG A 106 11.82 -8.46 -0.04
N THR A 107 12.62 -9.50 -0.13
CA THR A 107 12.11 -10.84 -0.38
C THR A 107 11.90 -11.52 0.95
N VAL A 108 10.68 -11.99 1.20
CA VAL A 108 10.38 -12.75 2.41
C VAL A 108 9.84 -14.11 2.04
N GLU A 109 10.14 -15.10 2.86
CA GLU A 109 9.68 -16.46 2.63
C GLU A 109 8.37 -16.69 3.40
N ALA A 110 7.60 -17.67 2.96
CA ALA A 110 6.32 -17.97 3.60
C ALA A 110 6.46 -18.22 5.09
N GLY A 111 7.57 -18.82 5.53
CA GLY A 111 7.81 -19.09 6.95
C GLY A 111 8.01 -17.84 7.79
N GLN A 112 8.24 -16.70 7.15
CA GLN A 112 8.39 -15.43 7.85
C GLN A 112 7.08 -14.68 8.01
N LEU A 113 6.02 -15.18 7.38
CA LEU A 113 4.71 -14.56 7.41
C LEU A 113 3.85 -15.18 8.49
N GLU A 114 3.14 -14.35 9.21
CA GLU A 114 2.28 -14.81 10.27
C GLU A 114 0.97 -14.04 10.24
N ASP A 115 -0.13 -14.76 10.28
CA ASP A 115 -1.45 -14.13 10.29
C ASP A 115 -1.69 -13.43 11.61
N VAL A 116 -2.41 -12.33 11.56
CA VAL A 116 -2.72 -11.54 12.75
C VAL A 116 -4.19 -11.72 13.10
N PRO A 117 -4.51 -12.55 14.11
CA PRO A 117 -5.89 -12.71 14.52
C PRO A 117 -6.42 -11.40 15.11
N GLY A 118 -7.56 -10.95 14.60
CA GLY A 118 -8.15 -9.72 15.09
C GLY A 118 -7.38 -8.46 14.70
N GLY A 119 -6.56 -8.54 13.68
CA GLY A 119 -5.68 -7.44 13.30
C GLY A 119 -6.33 -6.26 12.61
N GLY A 120 -7.62 -6.28 12.38
CA GLY A 120 -8.30 -5.19 11.73
C GLY A 120 -8.59 -5.50 10.26
N ASP A 121 -9.33 -4.59 9.62
CA ASP A 121 -9.87 -4.86 8.30
C ASP A 121 -8.84 -4.87 7.19
N PHE A 122 -7.76 -4.15 7.34
CA PHE A 122 -6.78 -4.00 6.25
C PHE A 122 -5.40 -4.56 6.60
N ILE A 123 -5.28 -5.26 7.71
CA ILE A 123 -4.03 -5.91 8.10
C ILE A 123 -4.25 -7.40 8.16
N ASP A 124 -3.63 -8.12 7.23
CA ASP A 124 -3.79 -9.58 7.18
C ASP A 124 -2.64 -10.32 7.83
N THR A 125 -1.44 -9.81 7.66
CA THR A 125 -0.25 -10.60 7.90
C THR A 125 0.87 -9.70 8.40
N ILE A 126 1.74 -10.26 9.21
CA ILE A 126 2.96 -9.58 9.63
C ILE A 126 4.13 -10.41 9.12
N ALA A 127 5.12 -9.75 8.53
CA ALA A 127 6.36 -10.40 8.14
C ALA A 127 7.38 -10.19 9.26
N LYS A 128 7.93 -11.28 9.74
CA LYS A 128 8.98 -11.24 10.75
C LYS A 128 10.32 -11.37 10.03
N VAL A 129 11.07 -10.28 10.00
CA VAL A 129 12.35 -10.25 9.33
C VAL A 129 13.40 -9.79 10.32
N GLU A 130 14.25 -10.72 10.74
CA GLU A 130 15.22 -10.45 11.79
C GLU A 130 14.49 -9.96 13.04
N ASP A 131 14.80 -8.78 13.55
CA ASP A 131 14.13 -8.22 14.70
C ASP A 131 13.00 -7.27 14.34
N ARG A 132 12.66 -7.22 13.06
CA ARG A 132 11.67 -6.27 12.54
C ARG A 132 10.33 -6.95 12.32
N LEU A 133 9.28 -6.21 12.60
CA LEU A 133 7.92 -6.63 12.27
C LEU A 133 7.42 -5.68 11.19
N ILE A 134 7.08 -6.23 10.05
CA ILE A 134 6.60 -5.45 8.91
C ILE A 134 5.15 -5.85 8.67
N VAL A 135 4.26 -4.86 8.70
CA VAL A 135 2.83 -5.11 8.56
C VAL A 135 2.44 -5.11 7.08
N LEU A 136 1.89 -6.23 6.62
CA LEU A 136 1.41 -6.32 5.25
C LEU A 136 -0.01 -5.77 5.18
N LEU A 137 -0.21 -4.83 4.27
CA LEU A 137 -1.51 -4.21 4.07
C LEU A 137 -2.28 -4.93 2.98
N ASN A 138 -3.58 -5.02 3.16
CA ASN A 138 -4.49 -5.56 2.17
C ASN A 138 -5.16 -4.40 1.45
N LEU A 139 -4.78 -4.17 0.18
CA LEU A 139 -5.31 -3.05 -0.57
C LEU A 139 -6.81 -3.10 -0.77
N GLU A 140 -7.36 -4.28 -1.02
CA GLU A 140 -8.80 -4.39 -1.23
C GLU A 140 -9.56 -3.93 0.01
N SER A 141 -9.13 -4.36 1.18
CA SER A 141 -9.76 -3.95 2.42
C SER A 141 -9.51 -2.47 2.72
N LEU A 142 -8.32 -2.01 2.41
CA LEU A 142 -7.93 -0.62 2.65
C LEU A 142 -8.84 0.34 1.88
N PHE A 143 -9.13 0.02 0.63
CA PHE A 143 -9.97 0.85 -0.23
C PHE A 143 -11.43 0.41 -0.25
N SER A 144 -11.83 -0.46 0.65
CA SER A 144 -13.22 -0.89 0.75
C SER A 144 -14.12 0.32 0.96
N GLY A 145 -15.15 0.43 0.14
CA GLY A 145 -16.08 1.56 0.22
C GLY A 145 -15.63 2.80 -0.55
N VAL A 146 -14.46 2.77 -1.17
CA VAL A 146 -13.96 3.90 -1.94
C VAL A 146 -14.13 3.61 -3.43
N GLU A 147 -14.79 4.51 -4.13
CA GLU A 147 -14.99 4.35 -5.58
C GLU A 147 -13.89 5.08 -6.33
N LEU A 148 -12.78 4.40 -6.56
CA LEU A 148 -11.60 5.01 -7.18
C LEU A 148 -11.88 5.56 -8.58
N ALA A 149 -12.68 4.85 -9.36
CA ALA A 149 -12.99 5.31 -10.71
C ALA A 149 -13.73 6.64 -10.70
N SER A 150 -14.64 6.82 -9.74
CA SER A 150 -15.38 8.08 -9.59
C SER A 150 -14.44 9.22 -9.20
N LEU A 151 -13.48 8.95 -8.34
CA LEU A 151 -12.51 9.95 -7.92
C LEU A 151 -11.60 10.35 -9.06
N SER A 152 -11.23 9.40 -9.92
CA SER A 152 -10.40 9.70 -11.09
C SER A 152 -11.10 10.62 -12.06
N ASN A 153 -12.42 10.63 -12.07
CA ASN A 153 -13.22 11.47 -12.95
C ASN A 153 -13.61 12.81 -12.31
N ALA A 154 -13.26 13.01 -11.05
CA ALA A 154 -13.69 14.18 -10.30
C ALA A 154 -12.90 15.46 -10.59
N ALA A 155 -11.79 15.34 -11.28
CA ALA A 155 -10.91 16.50 -11.54
C ALA A 155 -11.27 17.24 -12.82
#